data_0edde926fb937bf841ab5fce1a54b529
#
_entry.id   0edde926fb937bf841ab5fce1a54b529
#
_cell.length_a   1.000
_cell.length_b   1.000
_cell.length_c   1.000
_cell.angle_alpha   90.00
_cell.angle_beta   90.00
_cell.angle_gamma   90.00
#
_symmetry.space_group_name_H-M   'P 1'
#
loop_
_entity.id
_entity.type
_entity.pdbx_description
1 polymer ?
#
loop_
_entity_poly.entity_id
_entity_poly.type
_entity_poly.pdbx_seq_one_letter_code
_entity_poly.pdbx_strand_id
1 'polypeptide(L)'
;MSMPLDLYVIRHGESEANVIVQAGEQGDNSLYTQDNVTVPDRSWRLTATGRKQADCIGRWLVSQQQLFDRYMVSPYVRTRETAATMALPKAKWEENRVLRERSWGEINTITKDEFKNNYARNWNFKNTDPLYWRPRQASRLPMWPRTVCTTS
;
A
#
# COMPACT_ATOMS: atom_id res chain seq x y z
N MET A 1 25.86 7.50 4.01
CA MET A 1 25.12 6.82 2.92
C MET A 1 24.88 7.84 1.84
N SER A 2 25.31 7.56 0.60
CA SER A 2 24.99 8.43 -0.53
C SER A 2 23.52 8.29 -0.90
N MET A 3 22.88 9.38 -1.33
CA MET A 3 21.54 9.35 -1.90
C MET A 3 21.58 8.60 -3.23
N PRO A 4 20.54 7.81 -3.57
CA PRO A 4 20.44 7.22 -4.91
C PRO A 4 20.32 8.34 -5.96
N LEU A 5 20.90 8.11 -7.14
CA LEU A 5 20.76 9.04 -8.26
C LEU A 5 19.37 8.96 -8.86
N ASP A 6 18.84 7.75 -8.97
CA ASP A 6 17.49 7.48 -9.49
C ASP A 6 16.70 6.62 -8.51
N LEU A 7 15.44 6.98 -8.29
CA LEU A 7 14.51 6.24 -7.45
C LEU A 7 13.22 5.93 -8.23
N TYR A 8 12.97 4.66 -8.46
CA TYR A 8 11.71 4.18 -9.04
C TYR A 8 10.81 3.66 -7.93
N VAL A 9 9.65 4.27 -7.78
CA VAL A 9 8.64 3.84 -6.81
C VAL A 9 7.46 3.22 -7.58
N ILE A 10 7.23 1.93 -7.36
CA ILE A 10 6.16 1.18 -8.03
C ILE A 10 5.15 0.76 -6.98
N ARG A 11 3.89 1.17 -7.18
CA ARG A 11 2.77 0.68 -6.37
C ARG A 11 2.41 -0.72 -6.82
N HIS A 12 1.96 -1.56 -5.88
CA HIS A 12 1.41 -2.88 -6.20
C HIS A 12 0.24 -2.80 -7.18
N GLY A 13 0.05 -3.82 -8.00
CA GLY A 13 -1.12 -3.97 -8.85
C GLY A 13 -2.41 -4.06 -8.04
N GLU A 14 -3.55 -4.00 -8.70
CA GLU A 14 -4.86 -4.12 -8.07
C GLU A 14 -4.91 -5.37 -7.16
N SER A 15 -5.35 -5.18 -5.92
CA SER A 15 -5.54 -6.26 -4.93
C SER A 15 -7.02 -6.49 -4.65
N GLU A 16 -7.33 -7.65 -4.06
CA GLU A 16 -8.68 -7.98 -3.58
C GLU A 16 -9.24 -6.89 -2.66
N ALA A 17 -8.41 -6.34 -1.77
CA ALA A 17 -8.80 -5.22 -0.91
C ALA A 17 -9.15 -3.96 -1.71
N ASN A 18 -8.47 -3.68 -2.82
CA ASN A 18 -8.80 -2.52 -3.66
C ASN A 18 -10.19 -2.68 -4.29
N VAL A 19 -10.55 -3.88 -4.72
CA VAL A 19 -11.88 -4.18 -5.28
C VAL A 19 -12.98 -3.93 -4.26
N ILE A 20 -12.79 -4.42 -3.02
CA ILE A 20 -13.76 -4.21 -1.92
C ILE A 20 -13.95 -2.71 -1.63
N VAL A 21 -12.84 -1.98 -1.48
CA VAL A 21 -12.88 -0.54 -1.21
C VAL A 21 -13.55 0.22 -2.35
N GLN A 22 -13.21 -0.11 -3.60
CA GLN A 22 -13.77 0.55 -4.77
C GLN A 22 -15.28 0.29 -4.92
N ALA A 23 -15.75 -0.94 -4.67
CA ALA A 23 -17.17 -1.26 -4.64
C ALA A 23 -17.90 -0.42 -3.58
N GLY A 24 -17.36 -0.35 -2.36
CA GLY A 24 -17.92 0.46 -1.27
C GLY A 24 -17.95 1.95 -1.57
N GLU A 25 -16.96 2.48 -2.30
CA GLU A 25 -16.96 3.89 -2.75
C GLU A 25 -18.07 4.18 -3.77
N GLN A 26 -18.50 3.14 -4.51
CA GLN A 26 -19.62 3.20 -5.46
C GLN A 26 -20.97 2.88 -4.81
N GLY A 27 -21.00 2.66 -3.49
CA GLY A 27 -22.20 2.34 -2.72
C GLY A 27 -22.54 0.85 -2.66
N ASP A 28 -21.72 -0.02 -3.23
CA ASP A 28 -21.89 -1.48 -3.14
C ASP A 28 -21.07 -2.04 -1.97
N ASN A 29 -21.75 -2.31 -0.87
CA ASN A 29 -21.16 -2.90 0.33
C ASN A 29 -21.25 -4.44 0.38
N SER A 30 -21.70 -5.10 -0.69
CA SER A 30 -21.91 -6.55 -0.72
C SER A 30 -20.62 -7.37 -0.46
N LEU A 31 -19.46 -6.78 -0.75
CA LEU A 31 -18.15 -7.39 -0.54
C LEU A 31 -17.60 -7.22 0.90
N TYR A 32 -18.27 -6.44 1.77
CA TYR A 32 -17.91 -6.34 3.19
C TYR A 32 -18.45 -7.54 3.98
N THR A 33 -18.11 -8.75 3.55
CA THR A 33 -18.50 -10.00 4.21
C THR A 33 -17.60 -10.28 5.41
N GLN A 34 -18.07 -11.13 6.34
CA GLN A 34 -17.28 -11.54 7.50
C GLN A 34 -15.93 -12.16 7.08
N ASP A 35 -15.93 -12.97 6.02
CA ASP A 35 -14.72 -13.59 5.50
C ASP A 35 -13.70 -12.55 5.02
N ASN A 36 -14.16 -11.52 4.32
CA ASN A 36 -13.31 -10.45 3.80
C ASN A 36 -12.79 -9.54 4.92
N VAL A 37 -13.63 -9.11 5.86
CA VAL A 37 -13.22 -8.18 6.91
C VAL A 37 -12.24 -8.81 7.93
N THR A 38 -12.18 -10.14 8.01
CA THR A 38 -11.23 -10.84 8.87
C THR A 38 -9.87 -11.09 8.23
N VAL A 39 -9.73 -10.89 6.91
CA VAL A 39 -8.44 -11.04 6.22
C VAL A 39 -7.44 -10.00 6.73
N PRO A 40 -6.29 -10.39 7.27
CA PRO A 40 -5.27 -9.45 7.68
C PRO A 40 -4.78 -8.62 6.48
N ASP A 41 -4.63 -7.31 6.65
CA ASP A 41 -4.22 -6.38 5.59
C ASP A 41 -2.97 -6.83 4.82
N ARG A 42 -2.02 -7.45 5.50
CA ARG A 42 -0.79 -8.00 4.89
C ARG A 42 -1.03 -9.17 3.95
N SER A 43 -2.18 -9.84 4.03
CA SER A 43 -2.47 -11.13 3.36
C SER A 43 -3.24 -10.97 2.06
N TRP A 44 -3.77 -9.79 1.75
CA TRP A 44 -4.48 -9.51 0.52
C TRP A 44 -3.63 -9.79 -0.71
N ARG A 45 -4.19 -10.51 -1.67
CA ARG A 45 -3.51 -10.93 -2.90
C ARG A 45 -3.83 -9.99 -4.07
N LEU A 46 -3.07 -10.12 -5.15
CA LEU A 46 -3.38 -9.47 -6.41
C LEU A 46 -4.58 -10.16 -7.08
N THR A 47 -5.43 -9.35 -7.70
CA THR A 47 -6.43 -9.83 -8.66
C THR A 47 -5.77 -10.26 -9.97
N ALA A 48 -6.55 -10.87 -10.89
CA ALA A 48 -6.08 -11.15 -12.23
C ALA A 48 -5.68 -9.85 -12.98
N THR A 49 -6.43 -8.78 -12.77
CA THR A 49 -6.11 -7.44 -13.29
C THR A 49 -4.80 -6.92 -12.72
N GLY A 50 -4.60 -7.02 -11.40
CA GLY A 50 -3.37 -6.59 -10.75
C GLY A 50 -2.13 -7.33 -11.27
N ARG A 51 -2.25 -8.64 -11.56
CA ARG A 51 -1.15 -9.39 -12.18
C ARG A 51 -0.84 -8.89 -13.59
N LYS A 52 -1.86 -8.60 -14.42
CA LYS A 52 -1.66 -8.01 -15.76
C LYS A 52 -0.99 -6.65 -15.68
N GLN A 53 -1.36 -5.83 -14.71
CA GLN A 53 -0.71 -4.53 -14.46
C GLN A 53 0.76 -4.70 -14.11
N ALA A 54 1.09 -5.62 -13.21
CA ALA A 54 2.45 -5.90 -12.80
C ALA A 54 3.31 -6.42 -13.97
N ASP A 55 2.78 -7.37 -14.76
CA ASP A 55 3.44 -7.87 -15.96
C ASP A 55 3.71 -6.77 -16.98
N CYS A 56 2.75 -5.89 -17.21
CA CYS A 56 2.89 -4.75 -18.13
C CYS A 56 4.05 -3.83 -17.70
N ILE A 57 4.12 -3.45 -16.41
CA ILE A 57 5.21 -2.63 -15.87
C ILE A 57 6.55 -3.35 -15.97
N GLY A 58 6.58 -4.65 -15.66
CA GLY A 58 7.81 -5.45 -15.79
C GLY A 58 8.34 -5.45 -17.22
N ARG A 59 7.49 -5.74 -18.20
CA ARG A 59 7.86 -5.69 -19.63
C ARG A 59 8.32 -4.30 -20.06
N TRP A 60 7.68 -3.25 -19.60
CA TRP A 60 8.09 -1.89 -19.91
C TRP A 60 9.49 -1.59 -19.35
N LEU A 61 9.78 -1.90 -18.09
CA LEU A 61 11.11 -1.71 -17.49
C LEU A 61 12.20 -2.48 -18.24
N VAL A 62 11.89 -3.71 -18.64
CA VAL A 62 12.84 -4.54 -19.43
C VAL A 62 13.06 -3.89 -20.82
N SER A 63 12.01 -3.40 -21.48
CA SER A 63 12.14 -2.74 -22.79
C SER A 63 12.96 -1.44 -22.74
N GLN A 64 12.94 -0.74 -21.60
CA GLN A 64 13.77 0.43 -21.35
C GLN A 64 15.21 0.07 -20.93
N GLN A 65 15.56 -1.22 -20.86
CA GLN A 65 16.85 -1.71 -20.40
C GLN A 65 17.24 -1.18 -19.00
N GLN A 66 16.24 -0.93 -18.15
CA GLN A 66 16.47 -0.41 -16.81
C GLN A 66 17.15 -1.47 -15.94
N LEU A 67 18.31 -1.13 -15.41
CA LEU A 67 19.04 -1.92 -14.43
C LEU A 67 19.10 -1.12 -13.13
N PHE A 68 18.88 -1.81 -12.03
CA PHE A 68 18.93 -1.20 -10.71
C PHE A 68 19.96 -1.91 -9.84
N ASP A 69 20.65 -1.14 -9.00
CA ASP A 69 21.62 -1.69 -8.04
C ASP A 69 20.93 -2.39 -6.88
N ARG A 70 19.69 -1.95 -6.54
CA ARG A 70 18.93 -2.50 -5.43
C ARG A 70 17.44 -2.60 -5.77
N TYR A 71 16.85 -3.70 -5.33
CA TYR A 71 15.43 -3.99 -5.46
C TYR A 71 14.84 -4.20 -4.07
N MET A 72 13.94 -3.33 -3.67
CA MET A 72 13.29 -3.42 -2.36
C MET A 72 11.81 -3.69 -2.51
N VAL A 73 11.24 -4.49 -1.61
CA VAL A 73 9.83 -4.84 -1.61
C VAL A 73 9.26 -4.83 -0.20
N SER A 74 8.01 -4.41 -0.06
CA SER A 74 7.27 -4.57 1.19
C SER A 74 6.97 -6.07 1.44
N PRO A 75 6.95 -6.54 2.71
CA PRO A 75 6.61 -7.93 3.02
C PRO A 75 5.12 -8.29 2.79
N TYR A 76 4.29 -7.34 2.36
CA TYR A 76 2.88 -7.61 2.07
C TYR A 76 2.71 -8.49 0.84
N VAL A 77 1.76 -9.42 0.88
CA VAL A 77 1.56 -10.40 -0.20
C VAL A 77 1.37 -9.73 -1.55
N ARG A 78 0.50 -8.73 -1.65
CA ARG A 78 0.24 -7.99 -2.90
C ARG A 78 1.48 -7.35 -3.52
N THR A 79 2.41 -6.84 -2.70
CA THR A 79 3.65 -6.23 -3.20
C THR A 79 4.66 -7.28 -3.63
N ARG A 80 4.76 -8.40 -2.91
CA ARG A 80 5.61 -9.53 -3.29
C ARG A 80 5.12 -10.21 -4.58
N GLU A 81 3.80 -10.39 -4.71
CA GLU A 81 3.20 -10.90 -5.96
C GLU A 81 3.44 -9.95 -7.13
N THR A 82 3.37 -8.62 -6.91
CA THR A 82 3.72 -7.63 -7.94
C THR A 82 5.17 -7.79 -8.37
N ALA A 83 6.11 -7.81 -7.41
CA ALA A 83 7.53 -7.97 -7.69
C ALA A 83 7.85 -9.27 -8.44
N ALA A 84 7.24 -10.39 -8.03
CA ALA A 84 7.41 -11.68 -8.70
C ALA A 84 6.83 -11.66 -10.13
N THR A 85 5.66 -11.04 -10.32
CA THR A 85 4.98 -10.99 -11.61
C THR A 85 5.70 -10.08 -12.61
N MET A 86 6.36 -9.01 -12.17
CA MET A 86 7.19 -8.16 -13.04
C MET A 86 8.36 -8.92 -13.69
N ALA A 87 8.79 -10.05 -13.11
CA ALA A 87 9.80 -10.93 -13.64
C ALA A 87 11.07 -10.21 -14.14
N LEU A 88 11.55 -9.22 -13.40
CA LEU A 88 12.72 -8.42 -13.80
C LEU A 88 13.99 -9.28 -13.82
N PRO A 89 14.74 -9.30 -14.92
CA PRO A 89 15.98 -10.08 -15.03
C PRO A 89 16.97 -9.71 -13.94
N LYS A 90 17.58 -10.71 -13.31
CA LYS A 90 18.60 -10.55 -12.27
C LYS A 90 18.15 -9.82 -10.99
N ALA A 91 16.86 -9.46 -10.85
CA ALA A 91 16.37 -8.81 -9.65
C ALA A 91 16.51 -9.72 -8.42
N LYS A 92 17.19 -9.22 -7.41
CA LYS A 92 17.27 -9.84 -6.08
C LYS A 92 16.48 -8.97 -5.12
N TRP A 93 15.22 -9.34 -4.85
CA TRP A 93 14.34 -8.56 -4.03
C TRP A 93 14.68 -8.69 -2.54
N GLU A 94 14.90 -7.54 -1.90
CA GLU A 94 15.12 -7.42 -0.46
C GLU A 94 13.81 -6.97 0.22
N GLU A 95 13.28 -7.79 1.13
CA GLU A 95 12.13 -7.39 1.93
C GLU A 95 12.52 -6.31 2.94
N ASN A 96 11.79 -5.18 2.91
CA ASN A 96 11.99 -4.10 3.85
C ASN A 96 10.68 -3.73 4.57
N ARG A 97 10.68 -3.90 5.90
CA ARG A 97 9.51 -3.62 6.73
C ARG A 97 9.12 -2.14 6.78
N VAL A 98 10.05 -1.24 6.48
CA VAL A 98 9.77 0.21 6.42
C VAL A 98 8.84 0.56 5.25
N LEU A 99 8.82 -0.27 4.19
CA LEU A 99 7.93 -0.12 3.04
C LEU A 99 6.51 -0.62 3.28
N ARG A 100 6.17 -1.06 4.50
CA ARG A 100 4.80 -1.48 4.81
C ARG A 100 3.87 -0.28 4.76
N GLU A 101 2.71 -0.50 4.15
CA GLU A 101 1.62 0.44 4.25
C GLU A 101 1.19 0.62 5.72
N ARG A 102 0.73 1.81 6.04
CA ARG A 102 0.12 2.10 7.34
C ARG A 102 -1.13 1.25 7.53
N SER A 103 -1.20 0.52 8.63
CA SER A 103 -2.46 -0.11 9.04
C SER A 103 -3.42 0.94 9.58
N TRP A 104 -4.66 0.89 9.14
CA TRP A 104 -5.74 1.76 9.59
C TRP A 104 -6.50 1.19 10.82
N GLY A 105 -6.05 0.05 11.35
CA GLY A 105 -6.65 -0.59 12.52
C GLY A 105 -8.10 -1.00 12.29
N GLU A 106 -8.98 -0.65 13.24
CA GLU A 106 -10.40 -1.00 13.19
C GLU A 106 -11.13 -0.47 11.93
N ILE A 107 -10.60 0.57 11.28
CA ILE A 107 -11.25 1.18 10.13
C ILE A 107 -11.09 0.35 8.85
N ASN A 108 -10.13 -0.56 8.79
CA ASN A 108 -9.98 -1.47 7.65
C ASN A 108 -11.18 -2.40 7.44
N THR A 109 -12.00 -2.58 8.47
CA THR A 109 -13.06 -3.60 8.50
C THR A 109 -14.48 -3.02 8.47
N ILE A 110 -14.62 -1.70 8.34
CA ILE A 110 -15.91 -1.01 8.32
C ILE A 110 -16.10 -0.24 7.03
N THR A 111 -17.35 -0.06 6.63
CA THR A 111 -17.71 0.73 5.47
C THR A 111 -17.45 2.22 5.71
N LYS A 112 -17.37 3.00 4.63
CA LYS A 112 -17.20 4.45 4.69
C LYS A 112 -18.33 5.13 5.47
N ASP A 113 -19.57 4.66 5.31
CA ASP A 113 -20.74 5.20 5.99
C ASP A 113 -20.72 4.87 7.49
N GLU A 114 -20.38 3.64 7.85
CA GLU A 114 -20.17 3.26 9.25
C GLU A 114 -19.07 4.09 9.91
N PHE A 115 -17.96 4.32 9.19
CA PHE A 115 -16.89 5.16 9.69
C PHE A 115 -17.35 6.59 9.92
N LYS A 116 -18.07 7.19 8.97
CA LYS A 116 -18.60 8.55 9.07
C LYS A 116 -19.61 8.69 10.22
N ASN A 117 -20.52 7.72 10.35
CA ASN A 117 -21.62 7.77 11.32
C ASN A 117 -21.16 7.43 12.74
N ASN A 118 -20.37 6.38 12.91
CA ASN A 118 -19.99 5.86 14.23
C ASN A 118 -18.72 6.53 14.78
N TYR A 119 -17.92 7.16 13.92
CA TYR A 119 -16.63 7.77 14.28
C TYR A 119 -16.48 9.21 13.75
N ALA A 120 -17.55 10.00 13.85
CA ALA A 120 -17.63 11.36 13.29
C ALA A 120 -16.43 12.27 13.66
N ARG A 121 -15.94 12.20 14.93
CA ARG A 121 -14.75 12.94 15.37
C ARG A 121 -13.49 12.49 14.62
N ASN A 122 -13.32 11.18 14.41
CA ASN A 122 -12.19 10.62 13.70
C ASN A 122 -12.28 10.94 12.19
N TRP A 123 -13.49 10.92 11.63
CA TRP A 123 -13.75 11.33 10.25
C TRP A 123 -13.34 12.77 10.01
N ASN A 124 -13.76 13.69 10.88
CA ASN A 124 -13.40 15.09 10.77
C ASN A 124 -11.89 15.29 10.90
N PHE A 125 -11.26 14.65 11.88
CA PHE A 125 -9.81 14.77 12.09
C PHE A 125 -9.01 14.19 10.92
N LYS A 126 -9.45 13.07 10.31
CA LYS A 126 -8.86 12.53 9.09
C LYS A 126 -8.85 13.55 7.95
N ASN A 127 -9.92 14.33 7.81
CA ASN A 127 -10.05 15.31 6.73
C ASN A 127 -9.28 16.61 7.00
N THR A 128 -9.11 16.99 8.26
CA THR A 128 -8.41 18.23 8.65
C THR A 128 -6.91 18.04 8.84
N ASP A 129 -6.50 16.86 9.34
CA ASP A 129 -5.08 16.55 9.60
C ASP A 129 -4.76 15.07 9.30
N PRO A 130 -4.76 14.69 8.02
CA PRO A 130 -4.59 13.29 7.60
C PRO A 130 -3.22 12.72 7.98
N LEU A 131 -2.19 13.55 8.15
CA LEU A 131 -0.83 13.11 8.45
C LEU A 131 -0.69 12.64 9.90
N TYR A 132 -1.31 13.35 10.85
CA TYR A 132 -1.24 13.03 12.27
C TYR A 132 -2.44 12.22 12.75
N TRP A 133 -3.49 12.13 11.93
CA TRP A 133 -4.65 11.34 12.28
C TRP A 133 -4.29 9.85 12.46
N ARG A 134 -4.73 9.29 13.57
CA ARG A 134 -4.46 7.90 13.93
C ARG A 134 -5.68 7.25 14.58
N PRO A 135 -6.34 6.32 13.89
CA PRO A 135 -7.40 5.53 14.50
C PRO A 135 -6.86 4.55 15.54
N ARG A 136 -7.76 3.99 16.35
CA ARG A 136 -7.40 2.94 17.29
C ARG A 136 -6.79 1.74 16.57
N GLN A 137 -5.82 1.09 17.21
CA GLN A 137 -5.09 -0.08 16.66
C GLN A 137 -4.33 0.18 15.33
N ALA A 138 -4.34 1.39 14.83
CA ALA A 138 -3.53 1.73 13.67
C ALA A 138 -2.04 1.71 13.99
N SER A 139 -1.21 1.33 13.00
CA SER A 139 0.24 1.43 13.13
C SER A 139 0.67 2.89 13.25
N ARG A 140 1.79 3.12 13.94
CA ARG A 140 2.47 4.42 13.89
C ARG A 140 3.07 4.60 12.50
N LEU A 141 2.96 5.80 11.93
CA LEU A 141 3.83 6.17 10.83
C LEU A 141 5.27 6.08 11.34
N PRO A 142 6.22 5.58 10.54
CA PRO A 142 7.62 5.71 10.88
C PRO A 142 7.88 7.19 11.09
N MET A 143 8.29 7.57 12.31
CA MET A 143 8.77 8.92 12.53
C MET A 143 10.09 9.05 11.76
N TRP A 144 10.03 9.71 10.63
CA TRP A 144 11.26 10.21 10.00
C TRP A 144 11.90 11.17 11.00
N PRO A 145 13.19 10.99 11.33
CA PRO A 145 13.87 11.98 12.13
C PRO A 145 13.72 13.32 11.39
N ARG A 146 13.15 14.30 12.06
CA ARG A 146 13.14 15.68 11.55
C ARG A 146 14.59 16.12 11.46
N THR A 147 15.18 15.95 10.30
CA THR A 147 16.42 16.64 9.99
C THR A 147 16.05 18.09 9.81
N VAL A 148 16.17 18.87 10.87
CA VAL A 148 16.09 20.34 10.77
C VAL A 148 17.29 20.73 9.93
N CYS A 149 17.07 21.09 8.67
CA CYS A 149 18.06 21.81 7.90
C CYS A 149 18.18 23.20 8.54
N THR A 150 19.13 23.35 9.44
CA THR A 150 19.63 24.66 9.84
C THR A 150 20.51 25.16 8.69
N THR A 151 19.97 26.01 7.84
CA THR A 151 20.75 26.85 6.95
C THR A 151 21.54 27.81 7.81
N SER A 152 22.84 27.64 7.85
CA SER A 152 23.80 28.66 8.32
C SER A 152 24.09 29.60 7.17
#